data_007a17ff33dbb118d5bee7b2859e2c34
#
_entry.id   007a17ff33dbb118d5bee7b2859e2c34
#
_cell.length_a   1.000
_cell.length_b   1.000
_cell.length_c   1.000
_cell.angle_alpha   90.00
_cell.angle_beta   90.00
_cell.angle_gamma   90.00
#
_symmetry.space_group_name_H-M   'P 1'
#
loop_
_entity.id
_entity.type
_entity.pdbx_description
1 polymer ?
#
loop_
_entity_poly.entity_id
_entity_poly.type
_entity_poly.pdbx_seq_one_letter_code
_entity_poly.pdbx_strand_id
1 'polypeptide(L)'
;MINWGIIGLGNMAQKFASSITETKNSKLVGIASLNKGRLKSFQEKYNITNKNTYNNYEDLINCQEVHAIYIATLNNQHAKLIIKCAEANKAILCEKPAPPAIVS
;
A
#
# COMPACT_ATOMS: atom_id res chain seq x y z
N MET A 1 -6.40 12.00 11.06
CA MET A 1 -6.69 10.76 10.32
C MET A 1 -5.50 10.42 9.43
N ILE A 2 -5.11 9.16 9.42
CA ILE A 2 -4.00 8.71 8.59
C ILE A 2 -4.52 8.27 7.23
N ASN A 3 -3.98 8.84 6.17
CA ASN A 3 -4.33 8.46 4.81
C ASN A 3 -3.34 7.43 4.32
N TRP A 4 -3.81 6.23 4.07
CA TRP A 4 -2.98 5.09 3.68
C TRP A 4 -2.96 4.88 2.18
N GLY A 5 -1.79 4.44 1.68
CA GLY A 5 -1.66 3.90 0.34
C GLY A 5 -1.16 2.48 0.45
N ILE A 6 -1.56 1.62 -0.49
CA ILE A 6 -1.13 0.23 -0.52
C ILE A 6 -0.40 -0.06 -1.80
N ILE A 7 0.79 -0.64 -1.69
CA ILE A 7 1.58 -1.10 -2.83
C ILE A 7 1.49 -2.62 -2.90
N GLY A 8 1.00 -3.14 -4.01
CA GLY A 8 0.80 -4.58 -4.19
C GLY A 8 -0.55 -5.02 -3.65
N LEU A 9 -1.39 -5.61 -4.51
CA LEU A 9 -2.78 -5.88 -4.16
C LEU A 9 -3.09 -7.37 -4.08
N GLY A 10 -2.30 -8.10 -3.30
CA GLY A 10 -2.55 -9.52 -3.04
C GLY A 10 -3.39 -9.74 -1.80
N ASN A 11 -3.34 -10.95 -1.26
CA ASN A 11 -4.16 -11.32 -0.11
C ASN A 11 -3.86 -10.49 1.14
N MET A 12 -2.57 -10.22 1.37
CA MET A 12 -2.20 -9.43 2.55
C MET A 12 -2.73 -8.01 2.45
N ALA A 13 -2.71 -7.45 1.24
CA ALA A 13 -3.26 -6.12 1.02
C ALA A 13 -4.74 -6.08 1.31
N GLN A 14 -5.47 -7.13 0.93
CA GLN A 14 -6.91 -7.18 1.20
C GLN A 14 -7.20 -7.23 2.70
N LYS A 15 -6.42 -8.00 3.44
CA LYS A 15 -6.58 -8.07 4.89
C LYS A 15 -6.32 -6.72 5.54
N PHE A 16 -5.26 -6.05 5.10
CA PHE A 16 -4.92 -4.74 5.63
C PHE A 16 -6.01 -3.72 5.31
N ALA A 17 -6.48 -3.71 4.06
CA ALA A 17 -7.51 -2.77 3.64
C ALA A 17 -8.79 -2.95 4.46
N SER A 18 -9.19 -4.21 4.68
CA SER A 18 -10.36 -4.49 5.50
C SER A 18 -10.18 -3.97 6.92
N SER A 19 -8.97 -4.15 7.48
CA SER A 19 -8.70 -3.70 8.84
C SER A 19 -8.81 -2.19 8.96
N ILE A 20 -8.21 -1.44 8.03
CA ILE A 20 -8.21 0.01 8.18
C ILE A 20 -9.57 0.62 7.88
N THR A 21 -10.41 -0.03 7.08
CA THR A 21 -11.75 0.51 6.85
C THR A 21 -12.61 0.41 8.10
N GLU A 22 -12.23 -0.44 9.05
CA GLU A 22 -12.95 -0.58 10.32
C GLU A 22 -12.46 0.37 11.39
N THR A 23 -11.40 1.11 11.16
CA THR A 23 -10.88 2.03 12.16
C THR A 23 -11.34 3.44 11.86
N LYS A 24 -11.47 4.24 12.91
CA LYS A 24 -11.90 5.61 12.74
C LYS A 24 -10.78 6.57 12.40
N ASN A 25 -9.54 6.14 12.66
CA ASN A 25 -8.39 7.03 12.49
C ASN A 25 -7.60 6.79 11.22
N SER A 26 -8.07 5.89 10.37
CA SER A 26 -7.35 5.53 9.14
C SER A 26 -8.30 5.47 7.96
N LYS A 27 -7.78 5.82 6.80
CA LYS A 27 -8.55 5.81 5.56
C LYS A 27 -7.66 5.31 4.44
N LEU A 28 -8.20 4.46 3.57
CA LEU A 28 -7.49 4.02 2.38
C LEU A 28 -7.75 5.02 1.27
N VAL A 29 -6.69 5.71 0.84
CA VAL A 29 -6.79 6.81 -0.11
C VAL A 29 -6.23 6.45 -1.48
N GLY A 30 -5.18 5.64 -1.53
CA GLY A 30 -4.53 5.32 -2.79
C GLY A 30 -4.07 3.88 -2.87
N ILE A 31 -3.97 3.37 -4.09
CA ILE A 31 -3.52 2.01 -4.33
C ILE A 31 -2.62 1.97 -5.56
N ALA A 32 -1.71 1.00 -5.59
CA ALA A 32 -0.82 0.80 -6.73
C ALA A 32 -0.59 -0.68 -6.95
N SER A 33 -0.65 -1.11 -8.19
CA SER A 33 -0.39 -2.49 -8.56
C SER A 33 0.07 -2.55 -10.00
N LEU A 34 0.92 -3.52 -10.31
CA LEU A 34 1.30 -3.79 -11.68
C LEU A 34 0.30 -4.70 -12.38
N ASN A 35 -0.64 -5.26 -11.64
CA ASN A 35 -1.70 -6.11 -12.17
C ASN A 35 -2.97 -5.29 -12.34
N LYS A 36 -3.35 -5.02 -13.60
CA LYS A 36 -4.49 -4.14 -13.88
C LYS A 36 -5.80 -4.69 -13.39
N GLY A 37 -5.98 -6.01 -13.44
CA GLY A 37 -7.20 -6.64 -12.96
C GLY A 37 -7.41 -6.46 -11.47
N ARG A 38 -6.34 -6.68 -10.70
CA ARG A 38 -6.39 -6.47 -9.26
C ARG A 38 -6.60 -5.01 -8.92
N LEU A 39 -5.96 -4.13 -9.68
CA LEU A 39 -6.09 -2.70 -9.48
C LEU A 39 -7.54 -2.25 -9.61
N LYS A 40 -8.21 -2.71 -10.68
CA LYS A 40 -9.60 -2.37 -10.91
C LYS A 40 -10.51 -2.94 -9.83
N SER A 41 -10.32 -4.21 -9.48
CA SER A 41 -11.11 -4.85 -8.43
C SER A 41 -11.00 -4.12 -7.11
N PHE A 42 -9.80 -3.76 -6.74
CA PHE A 42 -9.53 -3.06 -5.49
C PHE A 42 -10.13 -1.66 -5.50
N GLN A 43 -9.99 -0.97 -6.62
CA GLN A 43 -10.54 0.36 -6.78
C GLN A 43 -12.05 0.35 -6.57
N GLU A 44 -12.74 -0.61 -7.18
CA GLU A 44 -14.19 -0.70 -7.07
C GLU A 44 -14.63 -1.10 -5.68
N LYS A 45 -13.91 -2.05 -5.08
CA LYS A 45 -14.29 -2.56 -3.76
C LYS A 45 -14.16 -1.50 -2.67
N TYR A 46 -13.15 -0.67 -2.76
CA TYR A 46 -12.86 0.31 -1.71
C TYR A 46 -13.11 1.75 -2.14
N ASN A 47 -13.72 1.96 -3.29
CA ASN A 47 -14.09 3.29 -3.78
C ASN A 47 -12.92 4.25 -3.87
N ILE A 48 -11.80 3.77 -4.43
CA ILE A 48 -10.62 4.61 -4.60
C ILE A 48 -10.82 5.46 -5.85
N THR A 49 -10.49 6.75 -5.76
CA THR A 49 -10.62 7.63 -6.93
C THR A 49 -9.65 7.23 -8.03
N ASN A 50 -10.01 7.54 -9.28
CA ASN A 50 -9.14 7.22 -10.40
C ASN A 50 -7.79 7.91 -10.29
N LYS A 51 -7.76 9.13 -9.78
CA LYS A 51 -6.50 9.86 -9.68
C LYS A 51 -5.56 9.26 -8.65
N ASN A 52 -6.08 8.46 -7.73
CA ASN A 52 -5.26 7.81 -6.70
C ASN A 52 -5.11 6.31 -6.93
N THR A 53 -5.42 5.85 -8.14
CA THR A 53 -5.27 4.46 -8.56
C THR A 53 -4.16 4.41 -9.59
N TYR A 54 -3.04 3.78 -9.24
CA TYR A 54 -1.83 3.86 -10.05
C TYR A 54 -1.38 2.49 -10.53
N ASN A 55 -0.87 2.44 -11.77
CA ASN A 55 -0.31 1.21 -12.31
C ASN A 55 1.21 1.13 -12.14
N ASN A 56 1.76 1.98 -11.31
CA ASN A 56 3.16 1.93 -10.92
C ASN A 56 3.28 2.39 -9.47
N TYR A 57 4.38 2.01 -8.82
CA TYR A 57 4.52 2.27 -7.40
C TYR A 57 4.97 3.69 -7.10
N GLU A 58 5.78 4.26 -7.97
CA GLU A 58 6.36 5.58 -7.72
C GLU A 58 5.32 6.69 -7.64
N ASP A 59 4.32 6.62 -8.50
CA ASP A 59 3.28 7.65 -8.48
C ASP A 59 2.50 7.64 -7.17
N LEU A 60 2.25 6.45 -6.64
CA LEU A 60 1.58 6.37 -5.35
C LEU A 60 2.48 6.91 -4.24
N ILE A 61 3.76 6.56 -4.26
CA ILE A 61 4.70 7.02 -3.25
C ILE A 61 4.78 8.56 -3.23
N ASN A 62 4.64 9.18 -4.39
CA ASN A 62 4.71 10.63 -4.51
C ASN A 62 3.36 11.33 -4.36
N CYS A 63 2.31 10.58 -4.06
CA CYS A 63 0.98 11.17 -3.89
C CYS A 63 0.92 11.96 -2.59
N GLN A 64 0.60 13.25 -2.70
CA GLN A 64 0.61 14.13 -1.54
C GLN A 64 -0.51 13.84 -0.56
N GLU A 65 -1.58 13.20 -1.00
CA GLU A 65 -2.69 12.85 -0.13
C GLU A 65 -2.40 11.64 0.75
N VAL A 66 -1.35 10.88 0.44
CA VAL A 66 -1.00 9.69 1.19
C VAL A 66 0.05 10.01 2.26
N HIS A 67 -0.23 9.63 3.49
CA HIS A 67 0.70 9.85 4.61
C HIS A 67 1.54 8.64 4.93
N ALA A 68 0.96 7.45 4.78
CA ALA A 68 1.63 6.21 5.12
C ALA A 68 1.39 5.18 4.04
N ILE A 69 2.36 4.30 3.84
CA ILE A 69 2.29 3.29 2.79
C ILE A 69 2.49 1.90 3.38
N TYR A 70 1.57 1.01 3.02
CA TYR A 70 1.67 -0.39 3.36
C TYR A 70 2.24 -1.13 2.15
N ILE A 71 3.37 -1.79 2.34
CA ILE A 71 4.05 -2.50 1.26
C ILE A 71 3.73 -3.99 1.37
N ALA A 72 2.98 -4.50 0.39
CA ALA A 72 2.54 -5.88 0.36
C ALA A 72 3.09 -6.64 -0.84
N THR A 73 4.24 -6.21 -1.36
CA THR A 73 4.90 -6.88 -2.47
C THR A 73 5.81 -8.00 -1.97
N LEU A 74 6.40 -8.71 -2.92
CA LEU A 74 7.37 -9.75 -2.59
C LEU A 74 8.63 -9.15 -1.97
N ASN A 75 9.34 -9.97 -1.22
CA ASN A 75 10.50 -9.57 -0.45
C ASN A 75 11.57 -8.83 -1.22
N ASN A 76 11.86 -9.28 -2.41
CA ASN A 76 12.97 -8.73 -3.16
C ASN A 76 12.74 -7.30 -3.59
N GLN A 77 11.53 -6.77 -3.41
CA GLN A 77 11.23 -5.39 -3.78
C GLN A 77 11.16 -4.46 -2.58
N HIS A 78 11.12 -5.00 -1.36
CA HIS A 78 10.89 -4.20 -0.17
C HIS A 78 11.96 -3.16 0.06
N ALA A 79 13.23 -3.52 -0.07
CA ALA A 79 14.32 -2.59 0.23
C ALA A 79 14.25 -1.34 -0.64
N LYS A 80 14.03 -1.51 -1.94
CA LYS A 80 13.93 -0.37 -2.86
C LYS A 80 12.74 0.49 -2.52
N LEU A 81 11.60 -0.14 -2.23
CA LEU A 81 10.37 0.60 -1.95
C LEU A 81 10.47 1.36 -0.63
N ILE A 82 11.11 0.76 0.37
CA ILE A 82 11.31 1.42 1.64
C ILE A 82 12.14 2.69 1.47
N ILE A 83 13.21 2.60 0.68
CA ILE A 83 14.06 3.76 0.42
C ILE A 83 13.29 4.86 -0.28
N LYS A 84 12.50 4.51 -1.30
CA LYS A 84 11.71 5.49 -2.04
C LYS A 84 10.66 6.16 -1.15
N CYS A 85 10.00 5.39 -0.30
CA CYS A 85 9.02 5.93 0.63
C CYS A 85 9.67 6.87 1.64
N ALA A 86 10.83 6.49 2.15
CA ALA A 86 11.55 7.34 3.10
C ALA A 86 11.96 8.65 2.45
N GLU A 87 12.40 8.60 1.19
CA GLU A 87 12.78 9.81 0.46
C GLU A 87 11.58 10.73 0.24
N ALA A 88 10.38 10.16 0.15
CA ALA A 88 9.16 10.94 -0.02
C ALA A 88 8.52 11.33 1.30
N ASN A 89 9.19 11.05 2.42
CA ASN A 89 8.70 11.37 3.77
C ASN A 89 7.40 10.66 4.13
N LYS A 90 7.26 9.41 3.67
CA LYS A 90 6.09 8.61 4.00
C LYS A 90 6.40 7.66 5.13
N ALA A 91 5.45 7.47 6.03
CA ALA A 91 5.55 6.41 7.02
C ALA A 91 5.37 5.07 6.29
N ILE A 92 6.01 4.02 6.79
CA ILE A 92 6.05 2.75 6.10
C ILE A 92 5.64 1.62 7.02
N LEU A 93 4.80 0.74 6.51
CA LEU A 93 4.48 -0.51 7.18
C LEU A 93 4.69 -1.64 6.18
N CYS A 94 5.54 -2.60 6.51
CA CYS A 94 5.81 -3.76 5.67
C CYS A 94 5.35 -5.01 6.35
N GLU A 95 4.72 -5.90 5.59
CA GLU A 95 4.44 -7.24 6.08
C GLU A 95 5.70 -8.07 5.99
N LYS A 96 6.00 -8.79 7.03
CA LYS A 96 7.09 -9.75 6.98
C LYS A 96 6.57 -11.03 6.35
N PRO A 97 7.26 -11.50 5.36
CA PRO A 97 6.77 -12.65 4.61
C PRO A 97 6.70 -13.92 5.43
N ALA A 98 7.54 -14.18 6.27
CA ALA A 98 7.48 -15.43 6.97
C ALA A 98 7.97 -15.21 8.32
N PRO A 99 7.73 -16.03 9.08
CA PRO A 99 8.11 -15.89 10.38
C PRO A 99 9.48 -15.51 10.52
N PRO A 100 9.72 -15.19 10.47
CA PRO A 100 10.78 -14.95 10.49
C PRO A 100 11.50 -14.97 11.31
N ALA A 101 11.40 -15.26 11.29
CA ALA A 101 11.94 -15.25 11.79
C ALA A 101 12.60 -14.90 12.26
N ILE A 102 12.97 -14.93 12.29
CA ILE A 102 13.60 -14.70 12.65
C ILE A 102 14.15 -13.93 12.91
N VAL A 103 14.29 -13.77 12.79
CA VAL A 103 14.91 -13.15 12.93
C VAL A 103 15.01 -12.35 13.33
N SER A 104 14.98 -12.22 13.66
CA SER A 104 15.20 -11.43 13.98
C SER A 104 15.40 -10.92 14.25
#